data_9aea39183b0958918d55ce3437309c95
#
_entry.id   9aea39183b0958918d55ce3437309c95
#
_cell.length_a   1.000
_cell.length_b   1.000
_cell.length_c   1.000
_cell.angle_alpha   90.00
_cell.angle_beta   90.00
_cell.angle_gamma   90.00
#
_symmetry.space_group_name_H-M   'P 1'
#
loop_
_entity.id
_entity.type
_entity.pdbx_description
1 polymer ?
#
loop_
_entity_poly.entity_id
_entity_poly.type
_entity_poly.pdbx_seq_one_letter_code
_entity_poly.pdbx_strand_id
1 'polypeptide(L)'
;MSKQSISIQWDHGIDWHAIPRGREPRVMIQLAYFSSVAVHLSPIDIERILTTSREHNRQRGITGMLLFDRRNYLQLLEGVSEPVLSLFAVIKQDCRHAGVVKILQQPIVDRDFPDCAMEFRDLSPVGRDYPAGFGEFLEEHFDLGALQPAGAAELFGLFKKGSDT
;
A
#
# COMPACT_ATOMS: atom_id res chain seq x y z
N MET A 1 28.81 -0.83 23.04
CA MET A 1 28.10 -1.44 21.91
C MET A 1 27.32 -0.35 21.19
N SER A 2 27.84 0.11 20.06
CA SER A 2 27.29 1.25 19.32
C SER A 2 26.00 0.84 18.63
N LYS A 3 24.90 1.52 18.94
CA LYS A 3 23.68 1.49 18.14
C LYS A 3 23.97 2.20 16.83
N GLN A 4 24.23 1.45 15.76
CA GLN A 4 24.21 2.00 14.41
C GLN A 4 22.76 2.38 14.07
N SER A 5 22.49 3.67 14.10
CA SER A 5 21.29 4.23 13.49
C SER A 5 21.38 3.98 11.99
N ILE A 6 20.57 3.08 11.48
CA ILE A 6 20.40 2.91 10.05
C ILE A 6 19.64 4.14 9.56
N SER A 7 20.36 5.12 9.04
CA SER A 7 19.78 6.21 8.26
C SER A 7 19.20 5.60 6.98
N ILE A 8 17.91 5.39 6.94
CA ILE A 8 17.21 5.01 5.71
C ILE A 8 17.14 6.25 4.84
N GLN A 9 18.08 6.37 3.92
CA GLN A 9 18.17 7.45 2.97
C GLN A 9 17.24 7.16 1.81
N TRP A 10 16.14 7.92 1.73
CA TRP A 10 15.06 7.75 0.74
C TRP A 10 15.44 8.17 -0.69
N ASP A 11 16.65 8.69 -0.89
CA ASP A 11 17.02 9.53 -2.03
C ASP A 11 18.06 8.87 -2.96
N HIS A 12 18.10 7.56 -3.05
CA HIS A 12 19.04 6.89 -3.94
C HIS A 12 18.42 6.51 -5.28
N GLY A 13 18.62 7.39 -6.24
CA GLY A 13 18.78 7.01 -7.64
C GLY A 13 17.51 6.95 -8.49
N ILE A 14 16.37 7.47 -8.03
CA ILE A 14 15.19 7.54 -8.89
C ILE A 14 15.02 8.96 -9.38
N ASP A 15 15.31 9.16 -10.66
CA ASP A 15 15.02 10.42 -11.33
C ASP A 15 13.50 10.50 -11.62
N TRP A 16 12.78 11.10 -10.70
CA TRP A 16 11.35 11.32 -10.80
C TRP A 16 10.96 12.31 -11.91
N HIS A 17 11.94 13.00 -12.49
CA HIS A 17 11.73 13.97 -13.59
C HIS A 17 11.86 13.31 -14.98
N ALA A 18 12.35 12.08 -15.06
CA ALA A 18 12.53 11.36 -16.31
C ALA A 18 11.27 10.66 -16.85
N ILE A 19 10.08 10.86 -16.22
CA ILE A 19 8.82 10.27 -16.67
C ILE A 19 8.29 11.10 -17.86
N PRO A 20 8.15 10.52 -19.07
CA PRO A 20 7.64 11.24 -20.23
C PRO A 20 6.20 11.73 -20.00
N ARG A 21 5.94 12.99 -20.21
CA ARG A 21 4.60 13.58 -20.20
C ARG A 21 3.95 13.39 -21.58
N GLY A 22 3.59 12.15 -21.92
CA GLY A 22 2.92 11.83 -23.16
C GLY A 22 1.39 11.93 -23.05
N ARG A 23 0.73 12.34 -24.13
CA ARG A 23 -0.74 12.44 -24.26
C ARG A 23 -1.37 11.11 -24.67
N GLU A 24 -1.11 10.03 -23.95
CA GLU A 24 -1.88 8.79 -24.09
C GLU A 24 -3.19 8.91 -23.29
N PRO A 25 -4.29 8.24 -23.70
CA PRO A 25 -5.49 8.18 -22.87
C PRO A 25 -5.10 7.65 -21.51
N ARG A 26 -5.31 8.48 -20.48
CA ARG A 26 -4.88 8.18 -19.10
C ARG A 26 -5.79 7.11 -18.50
N VAL A 27 -5.51 5.86 -18.80
CA VAL A 27 -6.20 4.74 -18.18
C VAL A 27 -5.83 4.71 -16.71
N MET A 28 -6.83 4.82 -15.84
CA MET A 28 -6.64 4.58 -14.41
C MET A 28 -6.64 3.08 -14.15
N ILE A 29 -5.78 2.67 -13.25
CA ILE A 29 -5.71 1.29 -12.79
C ILE A 29 -5.78 1.22 -11.27
N GLN A 30 -6.19 0.07 -10.80
CA GLN A 30 -6.05 -0.40 -9.44
C GLN A 30 -5.03 -1.53 -9.44
N LEU A 31 -4.04 -1.46 -8.57
CA LEU A 31 -3.00 -2.46 -8.39
C LEU A 31 -2.90 -2.82 -6.92
N ALA A 32 -3.03 -4.10 -6.58
CA ALA A 32 -2.77 -4.59 -5.24
C ALA A 32 -1.59 -5.56 -5.22
N TYR A 33 -0.81 -5.47 -4.15
CA TYR A 33 0.29 -6.38 -3.90
C TYR A 33 0.39 -6.76 -2.42
N PHE A 34 0.99 -7.91 -2.20
CA PHE A 34 1.37 -8.42 -0.90
C PHE A 34 2.90 -8.44 -0.78
N SER A 35 3.42 -8.22 0.43
CA SER A 35 4.82 -8.46 0.76
C SER A 35 5.00 -8.71 2.24
N SER A 36 6.10 -9.39 2.61
CA SER A 36 6.49 -9.57 4.00
C SER A 36 7.38 -8.41 4.47
N VAL A 37 7.33 -8.12 5.76
CA VAL A 37 8.20 -7.13 6.42
C VAL A 37 9.62 -7.70 6.50
N ALA A 38 10.56 -7.06 5.83
CA ALA A 38 11.97 -7.51 5.79
C ALA A 38 12.83 -6.90 6.90
N VAL A 39 12.42 -5.76 7.47
CA VAL A 39 13.12 -5.05 8.54
C VAL A 39 12.15 -4.65 9.64
N HIS A 40 12.61 -4.70 10.88
CA HIS A 40 11.81 -4.22 11.99
C HIS A 40 11.67 -2.70 11.93
N LEU A 41 10.44 -2.21 11.94
CA LEU A 41 10.11 -0.78 11.93
C LEU A 41 9.54 -0.38 13.30
N SER A 42 10.08 0.69 13.87
CA SER A 42 9.47 1.32 15.03
C SER A 42 8.22 2.12 14.63
N PRO A 43 7.32 2.45 15.57
CA PRO A 43 6.17 3.31 15.26
C PRO A 43 6.55 4.65 14.62
N ILE A 44 7.69 5.25 15.02
CA ILE A 44 8.20 6.49 14.44
C ILE A 44 8.64 6.27 12.99
N ASP A 45 9.26 5.13 12.67
CA ASP A 45 9.66 4.81 11.30
C ASP A 45 8.43 4.66 10.41
N ILE A 46 7.38 3.99 10.89
CA ILE A 46 6.10 3.85 10.16
C ILE A 46 5.49 5.22 9.90
N GLU A 47 5.43 6.10 10.89
CA GLU A 47 4.88 7.46 10.73
C GLU A 47 5.64 8.27 9.68
N ARG A 48 6.98 8.22 9.68
CA ARG A 48 7.82 8.89 8.68
C ARG A 48 7.58 8.33 7.28
N ILE A 49 7.51 7.00 7.16
CA ILE A 49 7.21 6.32 5.90
C ILE A 49 5.87 6.78 5.34
N LEU A 50 4.83 6.79 6.15
CA LEU A 50 3.49 7.20 5.75
C LEU A 50 3.45 8.67 5.33
N THR A 51 4.10 9.56 6.08
CA THR A 51 4.16 10.99 5.75
C THR A 51 4.82 11.21 4.39
N THR A 52 5.97 10.60 4.16
CA THR A 52 6.70 10.71 2.89
C THR A 52 5.92 10.08 1.73
N SER A 53 5.32 8.92 1.96
CA SER A 53 4.51 8.23 0.94
C SER A 53 3.29 9.05 0.54
N ARG A 54 2.59 9.64 1.50
CA ARG A 54 1.42 10.49 1.23
C ARG A 54 1.78 11.71 0.40
N GLU A 55 2.89 12.36 0.70
CA GLU A 55 3.36 13.51 -0.07
C GLU A 55 3.70 13.12 -1.53
N HIS A 56 4.48 12.06 -1.72
CA HIS A 56 4.83 11.58 -3.05
C HIS A 56 3.61 11.08 -3.85
N ASN A 57 2.69 10.38 -3.20
CA ASN A 57 1.48 9.89 -3.85
C ASN A 57 0.58 11.05 -4.28
N ARG A 58 0.40 12.06 -3.41
CA ARG A 58 -0.38 13.26 -3.75
C ARG A 58 0.16 13.96 -4.97
N GLN A 59 1.47 14.15 -5.06
CA GLN A 59 2.14 14.79 -6.20
C GLN A 59 1.93 14.01 -7.52
N ARG A 60 1.73 12.69 -7.45
CA ARG A 60 1.54 11.80 -8.59
C ARG A 60 0.09 11.45 -8.88
N GLY A 61 -0.83 11.96 -8.10
CA GLY A 61 -2.25 11.61 -8.23
C GLY A 61 -2.52 10.14 -7.91
N ILE A 62 -1.74 9.53 -7.01
CA ILE A 62 -1.94 8.17 -6.51
C ILE A 62 -2.71 8.23 -5.20
N THR A 63 -3.72 7.38 -5.08
CA THR A 63 -4.46 7.14 -3.84
C THR A 63 -4.43 5.65 -3.49
N GLY A 64 -4.92 5.27 -2.32
CA GLY A 64 -4.99 3.87 -1.96
C GLY A 64 -4.92 3.62 -0.45
N MET A 65 -4.72 2.36 -0.11
CA MET A 65 -4.74 1.85 1.25
C MET A 65 -3.59 0.90 1.51
N LEU A 66 -2.99 1.00 2.70
CA LEU A 66 -1.98 0.08 3.22
C LEU A 66 -2.52 -0.60 4.47
N LEU A 67 -2.62 -1.90 4.42
CA LEU A 67 -2.91 -2.78 5.54
C LEU A 67 -1.61 -3.41 6.05
N PHE A 68 -1.43 -3.42 7.36
CA PHE A 68 -0.21 -3.88 8.01
C PHE A 68 -0.55 -4.73 9.23
N ASP A 69 0.03 -5.92 9.34
CA ASP A 69 -0.18 -6.85 10.46
C ASP A 69 1.11 -7.14 11.28
N ARG A 70 2.10 -6.26 11.18
CA ARG A 70 3.46 -6.37 11.74
C ARG A 70 4.39 -7.35 11.04
N ARG A 71 3.87 -8.32 10.28
CA ARG A 71 4.66 -9.28 9.51
C ARG A 71 4.52 -9.07 8.02
N ASN A 72 3.39 -8.51 7.60
CA ASN A 72 3.03 -8.40 6.20
C ASN A 72 2.43 -7.03 5.88
N TYR A 73 2.58 -6.66 4.61
CA TYR A 73 1.90 -5.54 3.98
C TYR A 73 0.95 -6.07 2.91
N LEU A 74 -0.26 -5.53 2.89
CA LEU A 74 -1.17 -5.63 1.76
C LEU A 74 -1.53 -4.22 1.34
N GLN A 75 -1.14 -3.81 0.13
CA GLN A 75 -1.35 -2.45 -0.34
C GLN A 75 -2.14 -2.42 -1.64
N LEU A 76 -3.08 -1.49 -1.71
CA LEU A 76 -3.82 -1.10 -2.89
C LEU A 76 -3.36 0.27 -3.35
N LEU A 77 -3.06 0.41 -4.63
CA LEU A 77 -2.68 1.66 -5.30
C LEU A 77 -3.67 1.94 -6.43
N GLU A 78 -4.13 3.18 -6.53
CA GLU A 78 -5.07 3.65 -7.54
C GLU A 78 -4.58 4.93 -8.18
N GLY A 79 -4.68 5.01 -9.49
CA GLY A 79 -4.29 6.19 -10.24
C GLY A 79 -4.05 5.92 -11.72
N VAL A 80 -3.49 6.89 -12.41
CA VAL A 80 -3.04 6.72 -13.79
C VAL A 80 -2.01 5.59 -13.85
N SER A 81 -2.11 4.76 -14.88
CA SER A 81 -1.34 3.51 -15.00
C SER A 81 0.16 3.70 -14.83
N GLU A 82 0.76 4.68 -15.53
CA GLU A 82 2.20 4.90 -15.51
C GLU A 82 2.76 5.26 -14.12
N PRO A 83 2.23 6.28 -13.38
CA PRO A 83 2.69 6.56 -12.01
C PRO A 83 2.52 5.38 -11.05
N VAL A 84 1.42 4.65 -11.14
CA VAL A 84 1.15 3.48 -10.27
C VAL A 84 2.16 2.37 -10.54
N LEU A 85 2.41 2.02 -11.81
CA LEU A 85 3.38 1.00 -12.18
C LEU A 85 4.82 1.40 -11.83
N SER A 86 5.16 2.67 -12.00
CA SER A 86 6.48 3.20 -11.61
C SER A 86 6.69 3.11 -10.10
N LEU A 87 5.69 3.49 -9.30
CA LEU A 87 5.74 3.35 -7.84
C LEU A 87 5.88 1.88 -7.42
N PHE A 88 5.11 0.99 -8.04
CA PHE A 88 5.21 -0.44 -7.74
C PHE A 88 6.59 -1.01 -8.08
N ALA A 89 7.22 -0.58 -9.17
CA ALA A 89 8.59 -0.98 -9.52
C ALA A 89 9.60 -0.55 -8.44
N VAL A 90 9.43 0.64 -7.86
CA VAL A 90 10.24 1.14 -6.74
C VAL A 90 10.05 0.28 -5.49
N ILE A 91 8.80 0.00 -5.12
CA ILE A 91 8.46 -0.81 -3.94
C ILE A 91 9.08 -2.20 -4.04
N LYS A 92 9.10 -2.80 -5.23
CA LYS A 92 9.73 -4.11 -5.46
C LYS A 92 11.25 -4.14 -5.18
N GLN A 93 11.91 -3.00 -5.23
CA GLN A 93 13.36 -2.86 -4.98
C GLN A 93 13.64 -2.34 -3.55
N ASP A 94 12.62 -1.99 -2.81
CA ASP A 94 12.75 -1.47 -1.45
C ASP A 94 13.10 -2.60 -0.47
N CYS A 95 14.22 -2.45 0.22
CA CYS A 95 14.73 -3.46 1.16
C CYS A 95 13.83 -3.70 2.39
N ARG A 96 12.81 -2.87 2.62
CA ARG A 96 11.82 -3.07 3.69
C ARG A 96 10.77 -4.12 3.35
N HIS A 97 10.66 -4.46 2.08
CA HIS A 97 9.75 -5.46 1.56
C HIS A 97 10.51 -6.73 1.16
N ALA A 98 9.97 -7.88 1.52
CA ALA A 98 10.44 -9.18 1.05
C ALA A 98 9.30 -9.90 0.34
N GLY A 99 9.63 -10.63 -0.74
CA GLY A 99 8.66 -11.45 -1.44
C GLY A 99 7.46 -10.64 -2.00
N VAL A 100 7.72 -9.52 -2.66
CA VAL A 100 6.66 -8.68 -3.25
C VAL A 100 5.95 -9.43 -4.37
N VAL A 101 4.66 -9.69 -4.19
CA VAL A 101 3.80 -10.38 -5.16
C VAL A 101 2.63 -9.50 -5.53
N LYS A 102 2.49 -9.19 -6.82
CA LYS A 102 1.31 -8.51 -7.36
C LYS A 102 0.15 -9.51 -7.39
N ILE A 103 -0.95 -9.18 -6.74
CA ILE A 103 -2.15 -10.04 -6.64
C ILE A 103 -3.31 -9.53 -7.50
N LEU A 104 -3.34 -8.24 -7.81
CA LEU A 104 -4.40 -7.64 -8.62
C LEU A 104 -3.80 -6.53 -9.49
N GLN A 105 -4.25 -6.45 -10.73
CA GLN A 105 -4.10 -5.27 -11.59
C GLN A 105 -5.26 -5.22 -12.56
N GLN A 106 -6.03 -4.14 -12.52
CA GLN A 106 -7.19 -3.98 -13.39
C GLN A 106 -7.43 -2.51 -13.73
N PRO A 107 -8.02 -2.21 -14.90
CA PRO A 107 -8.50 -0.87 -15.18
C PRO A 107 -9.68 -0.51 -14.28
N ILE A 108 -9.77 0.77 -13.90
CA ILE A 108 -10.88 1.32 -13.12
C ILE A 108 -11.39 2.59 -13.77
N VAL A 109 -12.67 2.89 -13.54
CA VAL A 109 -13.30 4.16 -13.91
C VAL A 109 -13.23 5.11 -12.73
N ASP A 110 -13.62 4.63 -11.55
CA ASP A 110 -13.64 5.38 -10.30
C ASP A 110 -12.69 4.76 -9.27
N ARG A 111 -12.18 5.57 -8.37
CA ARG A 111 -11.34 5.12 -7.27
C ARG A 111 -12.20 4.62 -6.11
N ASP A 112 -11.71 3.60 -5.42
CA ASP A 112 -12.31 3.13 -4.17
C ASP A 112 -11.89 4.02 -2.98
N PHE A 113 -10.71 4.65 -3.05
CA PHE A 113 -10.15 5.52 -2.03
C PHE A 113 -9.76 6.88 -2.61
N PRO A 114 -10.71 7.70 -3.12
CA PRO A 114 -10.41 8.91 -3.89
C PRO A 114 -9.74 10.01 -3.07
N ASP A 115 -10.05 10.09 -1.78
CA ASP A 115 -9.69 11.22 -0.92
C ASP A 115 -8.40 11.01 -0.11
N CYS A 116 -7.80 9.83 -0.20
CA CYS A 116 -6.65 9.47 0.62
C CYS A 116 -5.42 9.08 -0.19
N ALA A 117 -4.36 9.88 -0.13
CA ALA A 117 -3.09 9.57 -0.78
C ALA A 117 -2.45 8.27 -0.26
N MET A 118 -2.75 7.87 0.98
CA MET A 118 -2.43 6.57 1.57
C MET A 118 -3.18 6.41 2.89
N GLU A 119 -4.28 5.69 2.87
CA GLU A 119 -4.95 5.22 4.08
C GLU A 119 -4.08 4.15 4.74
N PHE A 120 -3.99 4.16 6.06
CA PHE A 120 -3.20 3.17 6.80
C PHE A 120 -4.05 2.50 7.87
N ARG A 121 -4.04 1.18 7.89
CA ARG A 121 -4.66 0.37 8.94
C ARG A 121 -3.66 -0.65 9.47
N ASP A 122 -3.40 -0.57 10.77
CA ASP A 122 -2.65 -1.58 11.50
C ASP A 122 -3.64 -2.65 11.98
N LEU A 123 -3.52 -3.84 11.44
CA LEU A 123 -4.39 -4.99 11.72
C LEU A 123 -3.91 -5.81 12.93
N SER A 124 -2.92 -5.33 13.68
CA SER A 124 -2.45 -6.03 14.87
C SER A 124 -3.54 -6.09 15.96
N PRO A 125 -3.64 -7.21 16.72
CA PRO A 125 -4.82 -7.52 17.56
C PRO A 125 -5.05 -6.62 18.78
N VAL A 126 -4.34 -5.52 18.94
CA VAL A 126 -4.42 -4.69 20.14
C VAL A 126 -5.42 -3.54 19.99
N GLY A 127 -6.66 -3.78 20.41
CA GLY A 127 -7.58 -2.74 20.89
C GLY A 127 -8.11 -1.76 19.86
N ARG A 128 -8.58 -2.21 18.68
CA ARG A 128 -9.11 -1.32 17.63
C ARG A 128 -10.50 -1.71 17.17
N ASP A 129 -11.30 -0.70 16.84
CA ASP A 129 -12.57 -0.88 16.15
C ASP A 129 -12.28 -1.27 14.68
N TYR A 130 -12.53 -2.52 14.37
CA TYR A 130 -12.49 -3.01 13.00
C TYR A 130 -13.82 -2.78 12.28
N PRO A 131 -13.84 -2.63 10.95
CA PRO A 131 -15.07 -2.60 10.18
C PRO A 131 -15.93 -3.84 10.42
N ALA A 132 -17.24 -3.72 10.30
CA ALA A 132 -18.15 -4.86 10.37
C ALA A 132 -17.77 -5.93 9.34
N GLY A 133 -17.76 -7.20 9.73
CA GLY A 133 -17.35 -8.31 8.89
C GLY A 133 -15.83 -8.61 8.90
N PHE A 134 -15.02 -7.74 9.52
CA PHE A 134 -13.57 -7.96 9.58
C PHE A 134 -13.20 -9.16 10.45
N GLY A 135 -13.94 -9.41 11.52
CA GLY A 135 -13.74 -10.58 12.38
C GLY A 135 -13.96 -11.89 11.63
N GLU A 136 -15.07 -11.96 10.89
CA GLU A 136 -15.39 -13.12 10.04
C GLU A 136 -14.36 -13.30 8.93
N PHE A 137 -13.90 -12.20 8.31
CA PHE A 137 -12.84 -12.24 7.31
C PHE A 137 -11.53 -12.82 7.88
N LEU A 138 -11.15 -12.44 9.12
CA LEU A 138 -9.95 -12.99 9.78
C LEU A 138 -10.08 -14.48 10.10
N GLU A 139 -11.27 -14.97 10.43
CA GLU A 139 -11.51 -16.39 10.68
C GLU A 139 -11.34 -17.22 9.40
N GLU A 140 -11.77 -16.68 8.26
CA GLU A 140 -11.65 -17.33 6.94
C GLU A 140 -10.27 -17.18 6.31
N HIS A 141 -9.61 -16.03 6.53
CA HIS A 141 -8.37 -15.62 5.85
C HIS A 141 -7.29 -15.21 6.86
N PHE A 142 -6.99 -16.08 7.79
CA PHE A 142 -6.07 -15.82 8.90
C PHE A 142 -4.65 -15.39 8.48
N ASP A 143 -4.21 -15.73 7.27
CA ASP A 143 -2.88 -15.42 6.77
C ASP A 143 -2.94 -14.52 5.52
N LEU A 144 -2.56 -13.25 5.68
CA LEU A 144 -2.43 -12.33 4.53
C LEU A 144 -1.49 -12.88 3.45
N GLY A 145 -0.49 -13.72 3.84
CA GLY A 145 0.43 -14.36 2.91
C GLY A 145 -0.20 -15.42 2.02
N ALA A 146 -1.32 -16.01 2.46
CA ALA A 146 -2.10 -16.98 1.69
C ALA A 146 -3.28 -16.34 0.95
N LEU A 147 -3.45 -15.02 1.04
CA LEU A 147 -4.60 -14.30 0.50
C LEU A 147 -4.66 -14.39 -1.02
N GLN A 148 -5.79 -14.87 -1.54
CA GLN A 148 -6.06 -14.88 -2.97
C GLN A 148 -6.59 -13.51 -3.44
N PRO A 149 -6.53 -13.18 -4.75
CA PRO A 149 -7.02 -11.90 -5.28
C PRO A 149 -8.46 -11.56 -4.88
N ALA A 150 -9.35 -12.55 -4.84
CA ALA A 150 -10.74 -12.36 -4.41
C ALA A 150 -10.83 -11.94 -2.94
N GLY A 151 -10.09 -12.57 -2.05
CA GLY A 151 -10.03 -12.21 -0.63
C GLY A 151 -9.41 -10.84 -0.39
N ALA A 152 -8.41 -10.45 -1.19
CA ALA A 152 -7.86 -9.10 -1.12
C ALA A 152 -8.90 -8.03 -1.51
N ALA A 153 -9.65 -8.26 -2.58
CA ALA A 153 -10.71 -7.35 -3.01
C ALA A 153 -11.83 -7.24 -1.95
N GLU A 154 -12.20 -8.35 -1.32
CA GLU A 154 -13.17 -8.39 -0.22
C GLU A 154 -12.68 -7.60 0.98
N LEU A 155 -11.43 -7.81 1.41
CA LEU A 155 -10.81 -7.09 2.51
C LEU A 155 -10.82 -5.58 2.29
N PHE A 156 -10.38 -5.11 1.12
CA PHE A 156 -10.44 -3.69 0.79
C PHE A 156 -11.88 -3.16 0.76
N GLY A 157 -12.83 -3.98 0.30
CA GLY A 157 -14.26 -3.65 0.29
C GLY A 157 -14.85 -3.39 1.67
N LEU A 158 -14.40 -4.09 2.70
CA LEU A 158 -14.83 -3.86 4.08
C LEU A 158 -14.40 -2.47 4.57
N PHE A 159 -13.19 -2.05 4.25
CA PHE A 159 -12.69 -0.73 4.63
C PHE A 159 -13.32 0.41 3.83
N LYS A 160 -13.67 0.18 2.56
CA LYS A 160 -14.39 1.15 1.73
C LYS A 160 -15.76 1.52 2.34
N LYS A 161 -16.54 0.52 2.75
CA LYS A 161 -17.87 0.73 3.34
C LYS A 161 -17.84 1.49 4.67
N GLY A 162 -16.74 1.38 5.44
CA GLY A 162 -16.56 2.08 6.70
C GLY A 162 -16.21 3.57 6.57
N SER A 163 -15.91 4.05 5.37
CA SER A 163 -15.54 5.45 5.10
C SER A 163 -16.74 6.34 4.73
N ASP A 164 -17.91 5.74 4.50
CA ASP A 164 -19.14 6.44 4.10
C ASP A 164 -20.07 6.80 5.28
N THR A 165 -19.55 6.82 6.54
CA THR A 165 -20.36 7.16 7.72
C THR A 165 -19.89 8.44 8.40
#